data_74cd65e5cb51e56a5d8db65507721bfa
#
_entry.id   74cd65e5cb51e56a5d8db65507721bfa
#
_cell.length_a   1.000
_cell.length_b   1.000
_cell.length_c   1.000
_cell.angle_alpha   90.00
_cell.angle_beta   90.00
_cell.angle_gamma   90.00
#
_symmetry.space_group_name_H-M   'P 1'
#
loop_
_entity.id
_entity.type
_entity.pdbx_description
1 polymer ?
#
loop_
_entity_poly.entity_id
_entity_poly.type
_entity_poly.pdbx_seq_one_letter_code
_entity_poly.pdbx_strand_id
1 'polypeptide(L)'
;LGGTGKTLWLEAPIHFAYGCHTTVGDQFYSNFNLTVPGYYYRHNPDGTYSDASYCGNETASEREMVRRYIIQSALYWVKEYHIDGFRFDLMGIHDLETMNILRDSLNRIDPSIFVYGEGWTAGPSPYPQELRAMKTNAPQMPGIAVFNDDVRDAVKGSFKKDENRGFATGKSGLEESVKFGIVAATRHPQIDYNRINYSTSPYALCPAQSINYVSSHDDLCLVDKLIVSLPENTSE
;
A
#
# COMPACT_ATOMS: atom_id res chain seq x y z
N LEU A 1 2.35 -18.66 -5.23
CA LEU A 1 1.74 -19.97 -5.50
C LEU A 1 2.81 -21.01 -5.35
N GLY A 2 3.01 -21.48 -4.13
CA GLY A 2 3.99 -22.53 -3.82
C GLY A 2 3.60 -23.86 -4.45
N GLY A 3 4.61 -24.65 -4.88
CA GLY A 3 4.43 -25.84 -5.68
C GLY A 3 3.55 -26.94 -5.09
N THR A 4 3.48 -27.13 -3.81
CA THR A 4 2.65 -28.17 -3.17
C THR A 4 1.68 -27.61 -2.11
N GLY A 5 1.84 -26.36 -1.72
CA GLY A 5 0.97 -25.65 -0.80
C GLY A 5 0.14 -24.61 -1.54
N LYS A 6 -1.11 -24.46 -1.16
CA LYS A 6 -1.95 -23.35 -1.62
C LYS A 6 -1.66 -22.16 -0.70
N THR A 7 -1.04 -21.12 -1.25
CA THR A 7 -0.85 -19.86 -0.52
C THR A 7 -2.18 -19.11 -0.49
N LEU A 8 -2.66 -18.80 0.71
CA LEU A 8 -3.86 -18.01 0.92
C LEU A 8 -3.47 -16.58 1.29
N TRP A 9 -3.96 -15.64 0.51
CA TRP A 9 -3.75 -14.22 0.73
C TRP A 9 -5.05 -13.57 1.17
N LEU A 10 -4.95 -12.74 2.18
CA LEU A 10 -6.04 -11.86 2.60
C LEU A 10 -5.63 -10.42 2.31
N GLU A 11 -6.42 -9.76 1.50
CA GLU A 11 -6.42 -8.31 1.43
C GLU A 11 -7.12 -7.80 2.68
N ALA A 12 -6.42 -7.01 3.48
CA ALA A 12 -6.97 -6.44 4.70
C ALA A 12 -7.36 -4.99 4.47
N PRO A 13 -8.54 -4.72 3.90
CA PRO A 13 -9.06 -3.38 3.75
C PRO A 13 -9.62 -2.92 5.11
N ILE A 14 -8.73 -2.52 6.02
CA ILE A 14 -9.11 -2.14 7.38
C ILE A 14 -9.97 -0.87 7.39
N HIS A 15 -9.87 -0.04 6.36
CA HIS A 15 -10.78 1.07 6.15
C HIS A 15 -12.20 0.63 5.75
N PHE A 16 -12.37 -0.61 5.32
CA PHE A 16 -13.70 -1.20 5.01
C PHE A 16 -14.47 -1.66 6.23
N ALA A 17 -14.00 -1.49 7.42
CA ALA A 17 -14.87 -1.73 8.55
C ALA A 17 -16.12 -0.83 8.40
N TYR A 18 -17.02 -1.24 7.50
CA TYR A 18 -18.31 -0.63 7.24
C TYR A 18 -18.31 0.76 6.58
N GLY A 19 -18.20 0.75 5.27
CA GLY A 19 -18.60 1.88 4.45
C GLY A 19 -17.48 2.87 4.16
N CYS A 20 -16.85 2.67 3.05
CA CYS A 20 -15.98 3.63 2.40
C CYS A 20 -16.76 4.85 1.89
N HIS A 21 -17.65 5.47 2.65
CA HIS A 21 -18.38 6.60 2.14
C HIS A 21 -18.51 7.70 3.19
N THR A 22 -18.60 8.91 2.71
CA THR A 22 -18.82 10.12 3.51
C THR A 22 -19.79 9.87 4.66
N THR A 23 -19.50 10.37 5.84
CA THR A 23 -20.32 10.25 7.04
C THR A 23 -20.44 8.83 7.63
N VAL A 24 -19.48 7.95 7.36
CA VAL A 24 -19.48 6.59 7.90
C VAL A 24 -19.67 6.55 9.42
N GLY A 25 -19.08 7.50 10.13
CA GLY A 25 -19.23 7.59 11.57
C GLY A 25 -20.66 7.75 12.05
N ASP A 26 -21.52 8.36 11.23
CA ASP A 26 -22.91 8.67 11.58
C ASP A 26 -23.91 7.64 11.04
N GLN A 27 -23.44 6.63 10.33
CA GLN A 27 -24.32 5.59 9.80
C GLN A 27 -24.70 4.57 10.89
N PHE A 28 -25.93 4.12 10.86
CA PHE A 28 -26.48 3.17 11.84
C PHE A 28 -25.74 1.82 11.89
N TYR A 29 -24.96 1.49 10.88
CA TYR A 29 -24.13 0.28 10.82
C TYR A 29 -22.69 0.50 11.26
N SER A 30 -22.27 1.70 11.59
CA SER A 30 -20.92 2.01 12.08
C SER A 30 -20.79 1.69 13.57
N ASN A 31 -20.86 0.39 13.90
CA ASN A 31 -20.95 -0.10 15.27
C ASN A 31 -19.83 0.42 16.19
N PHE A 32 -18.61 0.46 15.70
CA PHE A 32 -17.47 0.95 16.48
C PHE A 32 -17.62 2.44 16.83
N ASN A 33 -17.96 3.25 15.83
CA ASN A 33 -18.09 4.67 16.06
C ASN A 33 -19.34 5.04 16.86
N LEU A 34 -20.45 4.30 16.69
CA LEU A 34 -21.65 4.47 17.51
C LEU A 34 -21.43 4.07 18.96
N THR A 35 -20.59 3.06 19.21
CA THR A 35 -20.25 2.61 20.57
C THR A 35 -19.28 3.55 21.25
N VAL A 36 -18.23 4.02 20.55
CA VAL A 36 -17.22 4.96 21.07
C VAL A 36 -16.99 6.04 20.02
N PRO A 37 -17.86 7.07 19.99
CA PRO A 37 -17.75 8.15 18.99
C PRO A 37 -16.38 8.81 18.97
N GLY A 38 -15.83 9.03 17.76
CA GLY A 38 -14.58 9.71 17.58
C GLY A 38 -13.33 8.91 17.96
N TYR A 39 -13.44 7.60 18.25
CA TYR A 39 -12.28 6.79 18.64
C TYR A 39 -11.62 6.02 17.47
N TYR A 40 -12.40 5.39 16.62
CA TYR A 40 -11.87 4.50 15.58
C TYR A 40 -11.36 5.22 14.33
N TYR A 41 -11.88 6.41 14.08
CA TYR A 41 -11.50 7.22 12.92
C TYR A 41 -10.77 8.49 13.35
N ARG A 42 -9.80 8.92 12.54
CA ARG A 42 -9.11 10.19 12.77
C ARG A 42 -10.01 11.36 12.42
N HIS A 43 -9.82 12.43 13.15
CA HIS A 43 -10.49 13.70 12.91
C HIS A 43 -9.48 14.80 12.63
N ASN A 44 -9.89 15.74 11.81
CA ASN A 44 -9.20 16.99 11.61
C ASN A 44 -9.33 17.86 12.88
N PRO A 45 -8.49 18.90 13.02
CA PRO A 45 -8.58 19.83 14.17
C PRO A 45 -9.94 20.53 14.32
N ASP A 46 -10.71 20.63 13.25
CA ASP A 46 -12.07 21.21 13.24
C ASP A 46 -13.16 20.22 13.66
N GLY A 47 -12.80 18.97 13.96
CA GLY A 47 -13.71 17.90 14.36
C GLY A 47 -14.32 17.12 13.21
N THR A 48 -14.08 17.49 11.97
CA THR A 48 -14.52 16.69 10.80
C THR A 48 -13.71 15.41 10.65
N TYR A 49 -14.27 14.38 10.01
CA TYR A 49 -13.50 13.17 9.68
C TYR A 49 -12.35 13.50 8.75
N SER A 50 -11.17 13.01 9.08
CA SER A 50 -10.06 12.99 8.14
C SER A 50 -10.30 11.92 7.07
N ASP A 51 -9.87 12.18 5.83
CA ASP A 51 -10.17 11.34 4.67
C ASP A 51 -8.94 11.07 3.82
N ALA A 52 -7.92 10.48 4.44
CA ALA A 52 -6.73 10.05 3.70
C ALA A 52 -6.98 8.85 2.79
N SER A 53 -8.15 8.23 2.87
CA SER A 53 -8.58 7.13 2.00
C SER A 53 -9.32 7.59 0.74
N TYR A 54 -9.82 8.83 0.70
CA TYR A 54 -10.83 9.31 -0.25
C TYR A 54 -12.14 8.50 -0.24
N CYS A 55 -12.38 7.79 0.87
CA CYS A 55 -13.60 7.02 1.11
C CYS A 55 -14.44 7.60 2.26
N GLY A 56 -14.15 8.83 2.68
CA GLY A 56 -14.89 9.56 3.70
C GLY A 56 -14.38 9.41 5.13
N ASN A 57 -13.30 8.67 5.35
CA ASN A 57 -12.68 8.48 6.67
C ASN A 57 -11.25 7.92 6.56
N GLU A 58 -10.56 7.82 7.69
CA GLU A 58 -9.34 7.05 7.84
C GLU A 58 -9.25 6.42 9.23
N THR A 59 -8.67 5.22 9.30
CA THR A 59 -8.53 4.46 10.53
C THR A 59 -7.47 5.07 11.45
N ALA A 60 -7.82 5.29 12.72
CA ALA A 60 -6.91 5.79 13.76
C ALA A 60 -6.13 4.62 14.39
N SER A 61 -5.24 3.98 13.63
CA SER A 61 -4.52 2.77 14.05
C SER A 61 -3.59 2.97 15.23
N GLU A 62 -3.13 4.20 15.48
CA GLU A 62 -2.31 4.59 16.63
C GLU A 62 -3.03 4.45 17.97
N ARG A 63 -4.36 4.34 17.97
CA ARG A 63 -5.16 4.17 19.18
C ARG A 63 -5.16 2.72 19.63
N GLU A 64 -4.94 2.50 20.92
CA GLU A 64 -4.68 1.18 21.49
C GLU A 64 -5.72 0.12 21.11
N MET A 65 -7.02 0.42 21.23
CA MET A 65 -8.08 -0.54 20.92
C MET A 65 -8.24 -0.78 19.42
N VAL A 66 -7.95 0.21 18.57
CA VAL A 66 -7.94 0.06 17.12
C VAL A 66 -6.76 -0.83 16.73
N ARG A 67 -5.56 -0.54 17.21
CA ARG A 67 -4.37 -1.38 17.05
C ARG A 67 -4.63 -2.82 17.46
N ARG A 68 -5.20 -3.01 18.65
CA ARG A 68 -5.55 -4.34 19.15
C ARG A 68 -6.51 -5.07 18.23
N TYR A 69 -7.53 -4.39 17.74
CA TYR A 69 -8.49 -4.96 16.78
C TYR A 69 -7.81 -5.42 15.49
N ILE A 70 -6.95 -4.58 14.90
CA ILE A 70 -6.19 -4.91 13.69
C ILE A 70 -5.35 -6.16 13.90
N ILE A 71 -4.56 -6.18 14.99
CA ILE A 71 -3.63 -7.29 15.26
C ILE A 71 -4.40 -8.57 15.57
N GLN A 72 -5.43 -8.51 16.41
CA GLN A 72 -6.22 -9.70 16.75
C GLN A 72 -6.96 -10.26 15.54
N SER A 73 -7.47 -9.39 14.66
CA SER A 73 -8.12 -9.83 13.43
C SER A 73 -7.13 -10.59 12.53
N ALA A 74 -5.93 -10.06 12.30
CA ALA A 74 -4.93 -10.75 11.50
C ALA A 74 -4.52 -12.10 12.12
N LEU A 75 -4.27 -12.13 13.43
CA LEU A 75 -3.93 -13.36 14.15
C LEU A 75 -5.06 -14.40 14.10
N TYR A 76 -6.30 -13.97 14.13
CA TYR A 76 -7.47 -14.87 13.98
C TYR A 76 -7.46 -15.53 12.59
N TRP A 77 -7.29 -14.76 11.53
CA TRP A 77 -7.26 -15.29 10.18
C TRP A 77 -6.12 -16.29 9.96
N VAL A 78 -4.94 -16.02 10.54
CA VAL A 78 -3.82 -16.96 10.49
C VAL A 78 -4.14 -18.26 11.23
N LYS A 79 -4.65 -18.17 12.47
CA LYS A 79 -4.87 -19.33 13.33
C LYS A 79 -6.02 -20.21 12.87
N GLU A 80 -7.14 -19.61 12.46
CA GLU A 80 -8.36 -20.32 12.12
C GLU A 80 -8.43 -20.71 10.63
N TYR A 81 -7.85 -19.89 9.76
CA TYR A 81 -7.95 -20.07 8.31
C TYR A 81 -6.61 -20.33 7.61
N HIS A 82 -5.52 -20.35 8.37
CA HIS A 82 -4.17 -20.62 7.85
C HIS A 82 -3.78 -19.70 6.68
N ILE A 83 -4.06 -18.40 6.84
CA ILE A 83 -3.68 -17.39 5.86
C ILE A 83 -2.16 -17.21 5.88
N ASP A 84 -1.53 -17.21 4.69
CA ASP A 84 -0.09 -17.14 4.49
C ASP A 84 0.43 -15.71 4.29
N GLY A 85 -0.44 -14.74 4.13
CA GLY A 85 -0.01 -13.35 3.94
C GLY A 85 -1.13 -12.33 3.94
N PHE A 86 -0.75 -11.06 4.13
CA PHE A 86 -1.65 -9.92 4.17
C PHE A 86 -1.17 -8.81 3.24
N ARG A 87 -2.09 -8.29 2.45
CA ARG A 87 -1.91 -7.05 1.71
C ARG A 87 -2.72 -5.96 2.40
N PHE A 88 -2.07 -4.85 2.76
CA PHE A 88 -2.72 -3.68 3.34
C PHE A 88 -3.00 -2.63 2.27
N ASP A 89 -4.27 -2.38 2.05
CA ASP A 89 -4.73 -1.29 1.22
C ASP A 89 -4.43 0.03 1.91
N LEU A 90 -3.94 1.04 1.16
CA LEU A 90 -3.54 2.33 1.71
C LEU A 90 -2.78 2.19 3.04
N MET A 91 -1.80 1.29 3.10
CA MET A 91 -1.02 0.99 4.32
C MET A 91 -0.41 2.27 4.94
N GLY A 92 -0.14 3.28 4.10
CA GLY A 92 0.34 4.59 4.54
C GLY A 92 -0.62 5.36 5.48
N ILE A 93 -1.85 4.90 5.67
CA ILE A 93 -2.78 5.42 6.69
C ILE A 93 -2.40 4.93 8.09
N HIS A 94 -1.87 3.72 8.21
CA HIS A 94 -1.52 3.11 9.48
C HIS A 94 -0.23 3.68 10.07
N ASP A 95 -0.15 3.68 11.40
CA ASP A 95 1.06 4.07 12.11
C ASP A 95 2.11 2.95 12.08
N LEU A 96 3.39 3.33 12.13
CA LEU A 96 4.53 2.43 12.11
C LEU A 96 4.50 1.43 13.27
N GLU A 97 4.10 1.88 14.46
CA GLU A 97 4.11 1.03 15.65
C GLU A 97 3.12 -0.12 15.50
N THR A 98 1.90 0.16 15.03
CA THR A 98 0.89 -0.87 14.75
C THR A 98 1.40 -1.89 13.74
N MET A 99 2.00 -1.44 12.64
CA MET A 99 2.52 -2.33 11.61
C MET A 99 3.68 -3.20 12.13
N ASN A 100 4.59 -2.63 12.91
CA ASN A 100 5.70 -3.37 13.50
C ASN A 100 5.22 -4.39 14.55
N ILE A 101 4.28 -4.03 15.43
CA ILE A 101 3.71 -4.97 16.41
C ILE A 101 2.95 -6.09 15.71
N LEU A 102 2.23 -5.78 14.64
CA LEU A 102 1.58 -6.79 13.80
C LEU A 102 2.61 -7.77 13.23
N ARG A 103 3.69 -7.25 12.61
CA ARG A 103 4.77 -8.09 12.04
C ARG A 103 5.39 -9.00 13.09
N ASP A 104 5.72 -8.44 14.26
CA ASP A 104 6.29 -9.21 15.36
C ASP A 104 5.34 -10.28 15.88
N SER A 105 4.04 -9.98 15.92
CA SER A 105 3.01 -10.92 16.37
C SER A 105 2.86 -12.08 15.39
N LEU A 106 2.91 -11.82 14.09
CA LEU A 106 2.88 -12.84 13.04
C LEU A 106 4.17 -13.68 13.07
N ASN A 107 5.33 -13.05 13.25
CA ASN A 107 6.62 -13.76 13.36
C ASN A 107 6.67 -14.79 14.49
N ARG A 108 5.93 -14.57 15.57
CA ARG A 108 5.82 -15.53 16.68
C ARG A 108 5.00 -16.77 16.33
N ILE A 109 4.15 -16.69 15.31
CA ILE A 109 3.38 -17.83 14.79
C ILE A 109 4.17 -18.51 13.69
N ASP A 110 4.49 -17.77 12.64
CA ASP A 110 5.27 -18.21 11.50
C ASP A 110 5.93 -17.01 10.81
N PRO A 111 7.28 -16.93 10.80
CA PRO A 111 7.99 -15.84 10.15
C PRO A 111 7.87 -15.83 8.61
N SER A 112 7.36 -16.90 8.01
CA SER A 112 7.12 -16.98 6.57
C SER A 112 5.83 -16.26 6.14
N ILE A 113 4.95 -15.89 7.07
CA ILE A 113 3.74 -15.11 6.76
C ILE A 113 4.17 -13.78 6.17
N PHE A 114 3.74 -13.51 4.94
CA PHE A 114 4.16 -12.32 4.22
C PHE A 114 3.25 -11.13 4.52
N VAL A 115 3.84 -9.96 4.73
CA VAL A 115 3.11 -8.70 4.96
C VAL A 115 3.61 -7.65 4.00
N TYR A 116 2.69 -7.05 3.27
CA TYR A 116 3.00 -5.96 2.36
C TYR A 116 1.79 -5.03 2.18
N GLY A 117 2.01 -3.89 1.55
CA GLY A 117 0.92 -2.98 1.27
C GLY A 117 1.30 -1.75 0.48
N GLU A 118 0.34 -0.86 0.33
CA GLU A 118 0.51 0.40 -0.35
C GLU A 118 1.13 1.42 0.60
N GLY A 119 2.40 1.73 0.39
CA GLY A 119 3.15 2.69 1.21
C GLY A 119 2.80 4.16 0.90
N TRP A 120 1.51 4.45 0.71
CA TRP A 120 0.97 5.78 0.44
C TRP A 120 -0.44 5.96 1.02
N THR A 121 -0.98 7.16 0.89
CA THR A 121 -2.38 7.51 1.16
C THR A 121 -3.00 8.10 -0.10
N ALA A 122 -4.32 8.02 -0.25
CA ALA A 122 -5.02 8.66 -1.35
C ALA A 122 -5.16 10.18 -1.14
N GLY A 123 -5.36 10.61 0.10
CA GLY A 123 -5.51 12.01 0.50
C GLY A 123 -4.59 12.44 1.64
N PRO A 124 -4.68 13.70 2.07
CA PRO A 124 -3.93 14.20 3.20
C PRO A 124 -4.44 13.58 4.51
N SER A 125 -3.52 13.38 5.47
CA SER A 125 -3.82 12.93 6.83
C SER A 125 -3.25 13.92 7.84
N PRO A 126 -3.94 14.21 8.96
CA PRO A 126 -3.40 15.03 10.04
C PRO A 126 -2.35 14.27 10.86
N TYR A 127 -2.25 12.95 10.73
CA TYR A 127 -1.24 12.18 11.45
C TYR A 127 0.14 12.37 10.81
N PRO A 128 1.21 12.59 11.59
CA PRO A 128 2.54 12.90 11.07
C PRO A 128 3.06 11.87 10.08
N GLN A 129 3.54 12.32 8.92
CA GLN A 129 3.99 11.43 7.85
C GLN A 129 5.15 10.51 8.27
N GLU A 130 6.06 11.02 9.10
CA GLU A 130 7.22 10.29 9.62
C GLU A 130 6.83 9.15 10.58
N LEU A 131 5.61 9.14 11.10
CA LEU A 131 5.07 8.09 11.96
C LEU A 131 4.16 7.11 11.23
N ARG A 132 3.95 7.30 9.93
CA ARG A 132 3.06 6.46 9.12
C ARG A 132 3.83 5.40 8.32
N ALA A 133 3.14 4.31 7.98
CA ALA A 133 3.67 3.20 7.19
C ALA A 133 3.80 3.57 5.70
N MET A 134 4.42 4.72 5.43
CA MET A 134 4.72 5.22 4.10
C MET A 134 5.93 4.49 3.50
N LYS A 135 6.02 4.40 2.17
CA LYS A 135 7.19 3.79 1.51
C LYS A 135 8.52 4.45 1.90
N THR A 136 8.52 5.75 2.15
CA THR A 136 9.69 6.48 2.64
C THR A 136 10.16 6.03 4.01
N ASN A 137 9.29 5.41 4.79
CA ASN A 137 9.54 4.89 6.13
C ASN A 137 9.76 3.36 6.13
N ALA A 138 9.82 2.70 4.96
CA ALA A 138 10.05 1.27 4.86
C ALA A 138 11.29 0.77 5.63
N PRO A 139 12.40 1.54 5.73
CA PRO A 139 13.53 1.17 6.59
C PRO A 139 13.17 0.95 8.07
N GLN A 140 12.09 1.57 8.55
CA GLN A 140 11.60 1.42 9.93
C GLN A 140 10.59 0.27 10.09
N MET A 141 10.29 -0.46 9.00
CA MET A 141 9.35 -1.59 8.97
C MET A 141 10.03 -2.87 8.49
N PRO A 142 10.98 -3.44 9.26
CA PRO A 142 11.68 -4.66 8.85
C PRO A 142 10.68 -5.81 8.67
N GLY A 143 10.80 -6.55 7.56
CA GLY A 143 9.91 -7.68 7.24
C GLY A 143 8.53 -7.28 6.71
N ILE A 144 8.32 -6.02 6.38
CA ILE A 144 7.12 -5.53 5.67
C ILE A 144 7.56 -4.93 4.34
N ALA A 145 6.91 -5.33 3.25
CA ALA A 145 7.19 -4.84 1.91
C ALA A 145 6.20 -3.75 1.49
N VAL A 146 6.61 -2.91 0.56
CA VAL A 146 5.76 -1.87 -0.03
C VAL A 146 5.74 -1.99 -1.55
N PHE A 147 4.64 -1.64 -2.17
CA PHE A 147 4.53 -1.57 -3.61
C PHE A 147 5.47 -0.52 -4.21
N ASN A 148 6.10 -0.87 -5.31
CA ASN A 148 6.99 0.00 -6.08
C ASN A 148 6.22 0.63 -7.25
N ASP A 149 5.57 1.75 -6.99
CA ASP A 149 4.85 2.54 -7.98
C ASP A 149 5.80 3.24 -8.97
N ASP A 150 7.06 3.47 -8.59
CA ASP A 150 8.08 4.04 -9.48
C ASP A 150 8.29 3.15 -10.71
N VAL A 151 8.49 1.84 -10.51
CA VAL A 151 8.67 0.91 -11.63
C VAL A 151 7.36 0.61 -12.35
N ARG A 152 6.23 0.52 -11.62
CA ARG A 152 4.93 0.32 -12.26
C ARG A 152 4.68 1.37 -13.32
N ASP A 153 4.76 2.63 -12.94
CA ASP A 153 4.44 3.75 -13.82
C ASP A 153 5.56 4.04 -14.84
N ALA A 154 6.80 3.68 -14.50
CA ALA A 154 7.88 3.74 -15.49
C ALA A 154 7.66 2.75 -16.63
N VAL A 155 7.25 1.52 -16.34
CA VAL A 155 7.07 0.49 -17.35
C VAL A 155 5.80 0.72 -18.16
N LYS A 156 4.63 0.81 -17.50
CA LYS A 156 3.34 0.88 -18.20
C LYS A 156 2.86 2.28 -18.55
N GLY A 157 3.41 3.31 -17.94
CA GLY A 157 2.92 4.68 -18.01
C GLY A 157 2.11 5.09 -16.79
N SER A 158 2.18 6.39 -16.45
CA SER A 158 1.49 6.93 -15.28
C SER A 158 -0.02 6.71 -15.33
N PHE A 159 -0.61 6.40 -14.19
CA PHE A 159 -2.06 6.22 -14.02
C PHE A 159 -2.87 7.52 -14.16
N LYS A 160 -2.22 8.69 -14.09
CA LYS A 160 -2.91 9.99 -14.12
C LYS A 160 -3.73 10.24 -15.37
N LYS A 161 -3.36 9.61 -16.49
CA LYS A 161 -4.10 9.62 -17.74
C LYS A 161 -3.88 8.30 -18.47
N ASP A 162 -4.92 7.76 -19.06
CA ASP A 162 -4.88 6.47 -19.71
C ASP A 162 -3.94 6.44 -20.92
N GLU A 163 -3.85 7.53 -21.67
CA GLU A 163 -2.96 7.67 -22.81
C GLU A 163 -1.49 7.89 -22.46
N ASN A 164 -1.13 8.05 -21.17
CA ASN A 164 0.27 8.22 -20.76
C ASN A 164 1.09 7.00 -21.14
N ARG A 165 2.12 7.21 -21.94
CA ARG A 165 3.08 6.19 -22.37
C ARG A 165 4.10 5.88 -21.28
N GLY A 166 4.57 4.63 -21.25
CA GLY A 166 5.66 4.18 -20.42
C GLY A 166 6.86 3.71 -21.23
N PHE A 167 7.86 3.16 -20.56
CA PHE A 167 9.05 2.58 -21.19
C PHE A 167 8.67 1.47 -22.18
N ALA A 168 7.69 0.62 -21.82
CA ALA A 168 7.20 -0.46 -22.70
C ALA A 168 6.57 0.05 -24.01
N THR A 169 6.10 1.29 -24.03
CA THR A 169 5.55 1.94 -25.23
C THR A 169 6.51 2.99 -25.84
N GLY A 170 7.81 2.89 -25.53
CA GLY A 170 8.87 3.67 -26.13
C GLY A 170 9.04 5.09 -25.59
N LYS A 171 8.50 5.41 -24.41
CA LYS A 171 8.76 6.70 -23.76
C LYS A 171 10.17 6.69 -23.17
N SER A 172 10.98 7.65 -23.60
CA SER A 172 12.33 7.88 -23.06
C SER A 172 12.33 8.62 -21.72
N GLY A 173 13.46 8.59 -21.00
CA GLY A 173 13.65 9.31 -19.74
C GLY A 173 13.12 8.57 -18.51
N LEU A 174 12.69 7.31 -18.65
CA LEU A 174 12.18 6.46 -17.58
C LEU A 174 13.17 5.37 -17.15
N GLU A 175 14.34 5.35 -17.76
CA GLU A 175 15.35 4.29 -17.60
C GLU A 175 15.81 4.17 -16.13
N GLU A 176 15.95 5.29 -15.42
CA GLU A 176 16.39 5.28 -14.02
C GLU A 176 15.31 4.67 -13.10
N SER A 177 14.03 4.95 -13.35
CA SER A 177 12.94 4.32 -12.60
C SER A 177 12.84 2.81 -12.88
N VAL A 178 13.10 2.37 -14.11
CA VAL A 178 13.16 0.94 -14.45
C VAL A 178 14.35 0.28 -13.74
N LYS A 179 15.54 0.88 -13.77
CA LYS A 179 16.71 0.39 -13.02
C LYS A 179 16.43 0.31 -11.52
N PHE A 180 15.76 1.32 -10.98
CA PHE A 180 15.35 1.36 -9.57
C PHE A 180 14.44 0.18 -9.21
N GLY A 181 13.51 -0.20 -10.11
CA GLY A 181 12.74 -1.42 -9.97
C GLY A 181 13.61 -2.68 -10.00
N ILE A 182 14.55 -2.79 -10.96
CA ILE A 182 15.43 -3.95 -11.10
C ILE A 182 16.20 -4.24 -9.80
N VAL A 183 16.66 -3.21 -9.10
CA VAL A 183 17.34 -3.35 -7.81
C VAL A 183 16.39 -3.34 -6.62
N ALA A 184 15.07 -3.48 -6.85
CA ALA A 184 14.04 -3.53 -5.82
C ALA A 184 14.11 -2.36 -4.83
N ALA A 185 14.26 -1.14 -5.36
CA ALA A 185 14.34 0.11 -4.61
C ALA A 185 15.47 0.17 -3.55
N THR A 186 16.44 -0.71 -3.65
CA THR A 186 17.65 -0.69 -2.79
C THR A 186 18.70 0.28 -3.34
N ARG A 187 19.68 0.61 -2.51
CA ARG A 187 20.78 1.50 -2.92
C ARG A 187 21.66 0.84 -3.98
N HIS A 188 21.91 1.53 -5.08
CA HIS A 188 22.82 1.08 -6.12
C HIS A 188 23.61 2.25 -6.73
N PRO A 189 24.92 2.12 -6.96
CA PRO A 189 25.79 3.24 -7.42
C PRO A 189 25.52 3.70 -8.85
N GLN A 190 24.84 2.90 -9.68
CA GLN A 190 24.54 3.20 -11.08
C GLN A 190 23.15 3.83 -11.27
N ILE A 191 22.47 4.24 -10.20
CA ILE A 191 21.17 4.89 -10.28
C ILE A 191 21.30 6.36 -9.94
N ASP A 192 20.79 7.19 -10.84
CA ASP A 192 20.59 8.61 -10.58
C ASP A 192 19.19 8.82 -9.95
N TYR A 193 19.17 8.96 -8.64
CA TYR A 193 17.92 9.11 -7.86
C TYR A 193 17.15 10.39 -8.16
N ASN A 194 17.80 11.41 -8.79
CA ASN A 194 17.12 12.63 -9.20
C ASN A 194 16.26 12.44 -10.44
N ARG A 195 16.38 11.30 -11.12
CA ARG A 195 15.65 10.97 -12.36
C ARG A 195 14.61 9.87 -12.18
N ILE A 196 14.32 9.49 -10.94
CA ILE A 196 13.26 8.54 -10.62
C ILE A 196 11.91 9.29 -10.58
N ASN A 197 10.81 8.59 -10.92
CA ASN A 197 9.49 9.22 -11.08
C ASN A 197 8.97 9.89 -9.80
N TYR A 198 9.04 9.20 -8.67
CA TYR A 198 8.42 9.62 -7.41
C TYR A 198 9.40 9.61 -6.24
N SER A 199 10.23 8.58 -6.16
CA SER A 199 11.24 8.46 -5.10
C SER A 199 12.49 9.27 -5.43
N THR A 200 13.03 9.96 -4.43
CA THR A 200 14.29 10.73 -4.57
C THR A 200 15.47 10.06 -3.88
N SER A 201 15.24 8.88 -3.30
CA SER A 201 16.25 8.09 -2.60
C SER A 201 15.81 6.63 -2.52
N PRO A 202 16.73 5.68 -2.29
CA PRO A 202 16.35 4.30 -1.99
C PRO A 202 15.56 4.23 -0.70
N TYR A 203 14.48 3.44 -0.70
CA TYR A 203 13.65 3.24 0.49
C TYR A 203 13.71 1.81 1.03
N ALA A 204 14.16 0.83 0.26
CA ALA A 204 14.30 -0.55 0.72
C ALA A 204 15.71 -0.83 1.24
N LEU A 205 15.81 -1.45 2.41
CA LEU A 205 17.08 -1.94 2.97
C LEU A 205 17.53 -3.25 2.31
N CYS A 206 16.56 -4.05 1.84
CA CYS A 206 16.80 -5.28 1.12
C CYS A 206 15.69 -5.49 0.07
N PRO A 207 15.92 -6.32 -0.96
CA PRO A 207 14.92 -6.56 -2.01
C PRO A 207 13.57 -7.08 -1.52
N ALA A 208 13.53 -7.78 -0.38
CA ALA A 208 12.29 -8.29 0.21
C ALA A 208 11.33 -7.20 0.71
N GLN A 209 11.77 -5.94 0.77
CA GLN A 209 10.92 -4.81 1.15
C GLN A 209 10.26 -4.09 -0.04
N SER A 210 10.43 -4.58 -1.28
CA SER A 210 9.88 -3.93 -2.47
C SER A 210 9.10 -4.91 -3.32
N ILE A 211 7.85 -4.57 -3.63
CA ILE A 211 7.00 -5.34 -4.55
C ILE A 211 7.01 -4.67 -5.91
N ASN A 212 7.75 -5.24 -6.83
CA ASN A 212 7.72 -4.82 -8.23
C ASN A 212 6.50 -5.41 -8.94
N TYR A 213 5.77 -4.59 -9.64
CA TYR A 213 4.58 -5.00 -10.37
C TYR A 213 4.30 -4.05 -11.53
N VAL A 214 3.46 -4.45 -12.47
CA VAL A 214 3.00 -3.64 -13.59
C VAL A 214 1.49 -3.67 -13.75
N SER A 215 0.82 -4.66 -13.12
CA SER A 215 -0.63 -4.80 -13.13
C SER A 215 -1.13 -5.15 -11.74
N SER A 216 -2.29 -4.63 -11.39
CA SER A 216 -3.04 -4.95 -10.18
C SER A 216 -4.54 -4.88 -10.51
N HIS A 217 -5.40 -5.00 -9.50
CA HIS A 217 -6.84 -4.78 -9.64
C HIS A 217 -7.20 -3.28 -9.74
N ASP A 218 -6.26 -2.39 -9.39
CA ASP A 218 -6.40 -0.94 -9.52
C ASP A 218 -5.88 -0.47 -10.87
N ASP A 219 -6.55 0.48 -11.48
CA ASP A 219 -6.23 1.05 -12.78
C ASP A 219 -6.22 0.01 -13.92
N LEU A 220 -5.88 0.48 -15.11
CA LEU A 220 -5.74 -0.39 -16.28
C LEU A 220 -4.64 -1.43 -16.05
N CYS A 221 -4.90 -2.68 -16.38
CA CYS A 221 -3.86 -3.70 -16.44
C CYS A 221 -2.85 -3.37 -17.56
N LEU A 222 -1.74 -4.09 -17.62
CA LEU A 222 -0.68 -3.77 -18.59
C LEU A 222 -1.20 -3.81 -20.03
N VAL A 223 -1.97 -4.83 -20.40
CA VAL A 223 -2.49 -4.99 -21.78
C VAL A 223 -3.42 -3.83 -22.14
N ASP A 224 -4.38 -3.51 -21.28
CA ASP A 224 -5.31 -2.41 -21.53
C ASP A 224 -4.59 -1.07 -21.65
N LYS A 225 -3.60 -0.85 -20.77
CA LYS A 225 -2.78 0.36 -20.80
C LYS A 225 -1.96 0.47 -22.08
N LEU A 226 -1.40 -0.62 -22.57
CA LEU A 226 -0.67 -0.66 -23.84
C LEU A 226 -1.61 -0.30 -25.01
N ILE A 227 -2.80 -0.89 -25.05
CA ILE A 227 -3.79 -0.64 -26.12
C ILE A 227 -4.14 0.86 -26.20
N VAL A 228 -4.47 1.49 -25.06
CA VAL A 228 -4.90 2.89 -25.06
C VAL A 228 -3.76 3.90 -25.21
N SER A 229 -2.52 3.51 -24.91
CA SER A 229 -1.36 4.39 -24.98
C SER A 229 -0.53 4.25 -26.27
N LEU A 230 -0.75 3.20 -27.06
CA LEU A 230 -0.10 3.05 -28.37
C LEU A 230 -0.82 3.90 -29.42
N PRO A 231 -0.08 4.44 -30.42
CA PRO A 231 -0.69 5.11 -31.55
C PRO A 231 -1.59 4.14 -32.33
N GLU A 232 -2.73 4.62 -32.85
CA GLU A 232 -3.72 3.83 -33.60
C GLU A 232 -3.16 3.07 -34.84
N ASN A 233 -1.93 3.36 -35.25
CA ASN A 233 -1.25 2.77 -36.43
C ASN A 233 -0.11 1.81 -36.10
N THR A 234 0.02 1.32 -34.88
CA THR A 234 0.91 0.18 -34.62
C THR A 234 0.16 -1.10 -35.00
N SER A 235 0.00 -1.33 -36.33
CA SER A 235 -0.30 -2.66 -36.86
C SER A 235 0.87 -3.60 -36.50
N GLU A 236 0.58 -4.59 -35.69
CA GLU A 236 1.28 -5.87 -35.39
C GLU A 236 2.83 -5.86 -35.46
#